data_94ed24500fb17452baecac3c60917a44
#
_entry.id   94ed24500fb17452baecac3c60917a44
#
_cell.length_a   1.000
_cell.length_b   1.000
_cell.length_c   1.000
_cell.angle_alpha   90.00
_cell.angle_beta   90.00
_cell.angle_gamma   90.00
#
_symmetry.space_group_name_H-M   'P 1'
#
loop_
_entity.id
_entity.type
_entity.pdbx_description
1 polymer ?
#
loop_
_entity_poly.entity_id
_entity_poly.type
_entity_poly.pdbx_seq_one_letter_code
_entity_poly.pdbx_strand_id
1 'polypeptide(L)'
;VRSRRQRQMCIRDSLKAKQVLALLPSSNLEDSEIIDSDDMSRLIPAIDAADVDALVAALMDGGASIELYAAYEPSVRVFMGRMGGHSVGVVAASGKLTAGALQKAARFVRFMDCFGIAVISLLNTCGVTVDSVNAQGWLFKAQSQLLFAYAEATAPKLAVVTGDAIGQAYVAMGGKANADITYAWPGAVISALTPEAAVAVLYADQVKADKDLSVEEARAKYAGEYVEKVAGAVNAAKDGMVDDIIDPAKTRAMLISALEMLGSKRDSNPPKKHDNLPM
;
A
#
# COMPACT_ATOMS: atom_id res chain seq x y z
N VAL A 1 24.57 1.81 36.25
CA VAL A 1 23.38 1.26 35.63
C VAL A 1 22.94 2.13 34.40
N ARG A 2 22.92 3.46 34.50
CA ARG A 2 22.60 4.37 33.36
C ARG A 2 23.58 4.23 32.23
N SER A 3 24.88 4.13 32.45
CA SER A 3 25.88 4.06 31.38
C SER A 3 25.84 2.76 30.55
N ARG A 4 25.39 1.65 31.14
CA ARG A 4 25.27 0.36 30.47
C ARG A 4 24.02 0.33 29.55
N ARG A 5 22.89 0.86 30.02
CA ARG A 5 21.68 1.03 29.19
C ARG A 5 21.92 2.00 28.02
N GLN A 6 22.62 3.09 28.26
CA GLN A 6 22.97 4.08 27.26
C GLN A 6 23.87 3.49 26.16
N ARG A 7 24.89 2.70 26.52
CA ARG A 7 25.73 1.98 25.56
C ARG A 7 24.96 0.93 24.74
N GLN A 8 24.05 0.18 25.38
CA GLN A 8 23.22 -0.78 24.66
C GLN A 8 22.26 -0.12 23.68
N MET A 9 21.65 1.02 24.03
CA MET A 9 20.86 1.83 23.12
C MET A 9 21.70 2.31 21.91
N CYS A 10 22.87 2.91 22.15
CA CYS A 10 23.76 3.38 21.08
C CYS A 10 24.18 2.27 20.12
N ILE A 11 24.49 1.07 20.63
CA ILE A 11 24.87 -0.08 19.78
C ILE A 11 23.68 -0.51 18.92
N ARG A 12 22.49 -0.63 19.53
CA ARG A 12 21.26 -1.02 18.84
C ARG A 12 20.87 -0.01 17.77
N ASP A 13 20.94 1.27 18.08
CA ASP A 13 20.60 2.35 17.16
C ASP A 13 21.61 2.43 16.01
N SER A 14 22.91 2.25 16.29
CA SER A 14 23.95 2.18 15.26
C SER A 14 23.79 0.99 14.34
N LEU A 15 23.34 -0.16 14.84
CA LEU A 15 23.06 -1.34 14.01
C LEU A 15 21.86 -1.07 13.08
N LYS A 16 20.77 -0.50 13.59
CA LYS A 16 19.62 -0.11 12.77
C LYS A 16 19.97 0.93 11.72
N ALA A 17 20.75 1.95 12.09
CA ALA A 17 21.23 2.96 11.15
C ALA A 17 22.06 2.33 10.03
N LYS A 18 22.97 1.40 10.35
CA LYS A 18 23.75 0.66 9.34
C LYS A 18 22.87 -0.19 8.43
N GLN A 19 21.84 -0.83 8.95
CA GLN A 19 20.90 -1.62 8.15
C GLN A 19 20.13 -0.73 7.17
N VAL A 20 19.64 0.44 7.60
CA VAL A 20 18.97 1.39 6.70
C VAL A 20 19.94 1.91 5.64
N LEU A 21 21.16 2.32 6.03
CA LEU A 21 22.17 2.81 5.09
C LEU A 21 22.58 1.75 4.05
N ALA A 22 22.58 0.48 4.41
CA ALA A 22 22.88 -0.62 3.48
C ALA A 22 21.79 -0.85 2.41
N LEU A 23 20.61 -0.26 2.57
CA LEU A 23 19.52 -0.29 1.60
C LEU A 23 19.49 0.94 0.69
N LEU A 24 20.21 2.00 1.06
CA LEU A 24 20.26 3.23 0.29
C LEU A 24 21.46 3.23 -0.66
N PRO A 25 21.38 3.90 -1.82
CA PRO A 25 22.53 4.15 -2.67
C PRO A 25 23.51 5.12 -2.00
N SER A 26 24.73 5.21 -2.50
CA SER A 26 25.75 6.13 -1.98
C SER A 26 25.39 7.59 -2.20
N SER A 27 24.60 7.88 -3.24
CA SER A 27 24.05 9.21 -3.53
C SER A 27 22.68 9.09 -4.20
N ASN A 28 21.92 10.17 -4.24
CA ASN A 28 20.64 10.23 -4.94
C ASN A 28 20.76 10.23 -6.47
N LEU A 29 21.97 10.20 -7.01
CA LEU A 29 22.26 10.13 -8.44
C LEU A 29 22.69 8.71 -8.87
N GLU A 30 22.79 7.80 -7.93
CA GLU A 30 23.22 6.41 -8.15
C GLU A 30 22.06 5.46 -7.84
N ASP A 31 22.01 4.34 -8.53
CA ASP A 31 21.07 3.27 -8.23
C ASP A 31 21.55 2.47 -7.01
N SER A 32 20.64 1.92 -6.22
CA SER A 32 20.98 1.03 -5.11
C SER A 32 21.61 -0.26 -5.65
N GLU A 33 22.61 -0.77 -4.92
CA GLU A 33 23.26 -2.03 -5.28
C GLU A 33 22.25 -3.20 -5.27
N ILE A 34 22.24 -3.99 -6.34
CA ILE A 34 21.44 -5.21 -6.44
C ILE A 34 22.25 -6.34 -5.78
N ILE A 35 21.70 -6.94 -4.75
CA ILE A 35 22.32 -8.06 -4.02
C ILE A 35 21.39 -9.25 -4.09
N ASP A 36 21.72 -10.19 -4.96
CA ASP A 36 20.99 -11.46 -5.08
C ASP A 36 21.18 -12.29 -3.80
N SER A 37 20.09 -12.54 -3.09
CA SER A 37 20.13 -13.20 -1.77
C SER A 37 19.04 -14.24 -1.55
N ASP A 38 18.09 -14.41 -2.49
CA ASP A 38 16.94 -15.31 -2.33
C ASP A 38 16.42 -15.78 -3.69
N ASP A 39 15.77 -16.96 -3.72
CA ASP A 39 15.15 -17.49 -4.94
C ASP A 39 14.03 -16.55 -5.44
N MET A 40 14.22 -16.03 -6.66
CA MET A 40 13.26 -15.10 -7.29
C MET A 40 11.91 -15.78 -7.56
N SER A 41 11.89 -17.07 -7.80
CA SER A 41 10.68 -17.84 -8.10
C SER A 41 9.95 -18.38 -6.87
N ARG A 42 10.49 -18.13 -5.67
CA ARG A 42 9.91 -18.59 -4.41
C ARG A 42 8.46 -18.16 -4.27
N LEU A 43 7.57 -19.14 -4.13
CA LEU A 43 6.17 -18.89 -3.83
C LEU A 43 6.01 -18.45 -2.37
N ILE A 44 5.04 -17.56 -2.12
CA ILE A 44 4.67 -17.21 -0.76
C ILE A 44 3.58 -18.15 -0.24
N PRO A 45 3.55 -18.46 1.07
CA PRO A 45 2.48 -19.27 1.66
C PRO A 45 1.13 -18.54 1.60
N ALA A 46 0.04 -19.25 1.85
CA ALA A 46 -1.25 -18.63 2.03
C ALA A 46 -1.22 -17.76 3.31
N ILE A 47 -1.43 -16.47 3.14
CA ILE A 47 -1.37 -15.46 4.21
C ILE A 47 -2.65 -14.65 4.18
N ASP A 48 -3.19 -14.36 5.36
CA ASP A 48 -4.30 -13.42 5.51
C ASP A 48 -3.82 -12.01 5.09
N ALA A 49 -4.60 -11.36 4.24
CA ALA A 49 -4.34 -9.97 3.81
C ALA A 49 -4.27 -8.96 4.98
N ALA A 50 -4.84 -9.30 6.12
CA ALA A 50 -4.78 -8.49 7.34
C ALA A 50 -3.46 -8.66 8.11
N ASP A 51 -2.73 -9.77 7.92
CA ASP A 51 -1.43 -10.01 8.56
C ASP A 51 -0.29 -9.37 7.77
N VAL A 52 -0.11 -8.08 8.00
CA VAL A 52 0.93 -7.29 7.32
C VAL A 52 2.35 -7.81 7.62
N ASP A 53 2.61 -8.28 8.85
CA ASP A 53 3.94 -8.79 9.23
C ASP A 53 4.30 -10.05 8.45
N ALA A 54 3.40 -11.01 8.43
CA ALA A 54 3.61 -12.25 7.69
C ALA A 54 3.73 -11.98 6.18
N LEU A 55 2.90 -11.08 5.64
CA LEU A 55 2.92 -10.76 4.22
C LEU A 55 4.23 -10.06 3.81
N VAL A 56 4.64 -9.04 4.55
CA VAL A 56 5.91 -8.34 4.26
C VAL A 56 7.10 -9.30 4.43
N ALA A 57 7.14 -10.11 5.48
CA ALA A 57 8.21 -11.09 5.67
C ALA A 57 8.26 -12.13 4.52
N ALA A 58 7.10 -12.56 4.01
CA ALA A 58 7.04 -13.50 2.90
C ALA A 58 7.51 -12.88 1.57
N LEU A 59 7.28 -11.58 1.36
CA LEU A 59 7.69 -10.86 0.16
C LEU A 59 9.19 -10.54 0.15
N MET A 60 9.78 -10.22 1.31
CA MET A 60 11.18 -9.80 1.40
C MET A 60 12.16 -10.95 1.29
N ASP A 61 13.36 -10.66 0.79
CA ASP A 61 14.47 -11.59 0.68
C ASP A 61 14.90 -12.03 2.08
N GLY A 62 14.93 -13.37 2.30
CA GLY A 62 15.22 -13.94 3.61
C GLY A 62 14.28 -13.50 4.73
N GLY A 63 13.13 -12.91 4.42
CA GLY A 63 12.19 -12.38 5.40
C GLY A 63 12.66 -11.10 6.11
N ALA A 64 13.75 -10.49 5.65
CA ALA A 64 14.40 -9.38 6.34
C ALA A 64 13.79 -8.02 5.91
N SER A 65 13.19 -7.31 6.86
CA SER A 65 12.68 -5.95 6.65
C SER A 65 12.94 -5.05 7.86
N ILE A 66 12.94 -3.75 7.62
CA ILE A 66 13.06 -2.73 8.65
C ILE A 66 11.80 -1.90 8.65
N GLU A 67 11.00 -1.99 9.69
CA GLU A 67 9.86 -1.10 9.86
C GLU A 67 10.31 0.25 10.37
N LEU A 68 9.89 1.32 9.66
CA LEU A 68 10.09 2.69 10.08
C LEU A 68 8.82 3.23 10.73
N TYR A 69 8.99 4.07 11.76
CA TYR A 69 7.87 4.68 12.49
C TYR A 69 6.86 3.67 13.07
N ALA A 70 7.31 2.50 13.53
CA ALA A 70 6.45 1.41 14.00
C ALA A 70 5.47 1.82 15.12
N ALA A 71 5.89 2.72 16.02
CA ALA A 71 5.06 3.20 17.13
C ALA A 71 4.04 4.29 16.74
N TYR A 72 4.05 4.75 15.49
CA TYR A 72 3.20 5.84 15.02
C TYR A 72 2.21 5.34 13.97
N GLU A 73 0.92 5.60 14.18
CA GLU A 73 -0.16 5.37 13.21
C GLU A 73 -0.15 3.97 12.57
N PRO A 74 -0.66 2.96 13.25
CA PRO A 74 -0.53 1.55 12.84
C PRO A 74 -1.38 1.18 11.61
N SER A 75 -2.38 1.99 11.23
CA SER A 75 -3.21 1.73 10.05
C SER A 75 -2.46 1.84 8.72
N VAL A 76 -1.29 2.51 8.71
CA VAL A 76 -0.30 2.41 7.64
C VAL A 76 1.04 2.04 8.26
N ARG A 77 1.63 0.97 7.75
CA ARG A 77 2.96 0.52 8.14
C ARG A 77 3.91 0.65 6.97
N VAL A 78 5.13 1.08 7.23
CA VAL A 78 6.12 1.33 6.18
C VAL A 78 7.41 0.57 6.47
N PHE A 79 7.91 -0.13 5.47
CA PHE A 79 9.05 -1.02 5.59
C PHE A 79 10.07 -0.76 4.50
N MET A 80 11.33 -0.99 4.82
CA MET A 80 12.41 -1.09 3.85
C MET A 80 13.01 -2.48 3.87
N GLY A 81 13.37 -2.99 2.71
CA GLY A 81 14.00 -4.30 2.59
C GLY A 81 14.53 -4.54 1.18
N ARG A 82 14.86 -5.81 0.89
CA ARG A 82 15.20 -6.24 -0.46
C ARG A 82 14.18 -7.23 -0.98
N MET A 83 13.94 -7.18 -2.29
CA MET A 83 13.07 -8.08 -3.00
C MET A 83 13.73 -8.41 -4.35
N GLY A 84 14.10 -9.68 -4.56
CA GLY A 84 14.88 -10.07 -5.73
C GLY A 84 16.21 -9.32 -5.84
N GLY A 85 16.84 -9.01 -4.72
CA GLY A 85 18.08 -8.24 -4.65
C GLY A 85 17.90 -6.72 -4.70
N HIS A 86 16.78 -6.20 -5.23
CA HIS A 86 16.51 -4.75 -5.31
C HIS A 86 16.12 -4.19 -3.95
N SER A 87 16.63 -3.01 -3.61
CA SER A 87 16.12 -2.23 -2.47
C SER A 87 14.71 -1.74 -2.79
N VAL A 88 13.77 -1.96 -1.88
CA VAL A 88 12.37 -1.58 -2.03
C VAL A 88 11.81 -0.95 -0.76
N GLY A 89 10.88 -0.01 -0.92
CA GLY A 89 10.03 0.50 0.14
C GLY A 89 8.64 -0.09 0.03
N VAL A 90 8.08 -0.57 1.14
CA VAL A 90 6.72 -1.10 1.20
C VAL A 90 5.85 -0.18 2.04
N VAL A 91 4.69 0.19 1.51
CA VAL A 91 3.63 0.94 2.20
C VAL A 91 2.44 0.02 2.32
N ALA A 92 2.18 -0.52 3.51
CA ALA A 92 1.08 -1.42 3.77
C ALA A 92 -0.05 -0.69 4.50
N ALA A 93 -1.21 -0.61 3.87
CA ALA A 93 -2.43 -0.04 4.43
C ALA A 93 -3.33 -1.15 4.98
N SER A 94 -3.85 -0.99 6.18
CA SER A 94 -4.77 -1.94 6.80
C SER A 94 -5.91 -1.24 7.53
N GLY A 95 -7.15 -1.63 7.23
CA GLY A 95 -8.35 -1.10 7.86
C GLY A 95 -8.65 0.35 7.47
N LYS A 96 -9.15 1.15 8.42
CA LYS A 96 -9.47 2.57 8.19
C LYS A 96 -8.25 3.46 8.41
N LEU A 97 -7.97 4.34 7.47
CA LEU A 97 -6.81 5.22 7.48
C LEU A 97 -7.09 6.52 8.23
N THR A 98 -6.15 6.94 9.06
CA THR A 98 -6.16 8.23 9.75
C THR A 98 -5.39 9.29 8.96
N ALA A 99 -5.57 10.57 9.28
CA ALA A 99 -4.79 11.64 8.67
C ALA A 99 -3.28 11.48 8.94
N GLY A 100 -2.90 11.07 10.15
CA GLY A 100 -1.51 10.82 10.51
C GLY A 100 -0.90 9.66 9.73
N ALA A 101 -1.67 8.60 9.47
CA ALA A 101 -1.23 7.46 8.66
C ALA A 101 -0.96 7.85 7.21
N LEU A 102 -1.82 8.69 6.62
CA LEU A 102 -1.64 9.22 5.26
C LEU A 102 -0.40 10.13 5.18
N GLN A 103 -0.14 10.96 6.19
CA GLN A 103 1.07 11.77 6.25
C GLN A 103 2.34 10.93 6.42
N LYS A 104 2.28 9.87 7.23
CA LYS A 104 3.37 8.88 7.36
C LYS A 104 3.70 8.26 6.01
N ALA A 105 2.68 7.81 5.27
CA ALA A 105 2.85 7.27 3.92
C ALA A 105 3.45 8.29 2.96
N ALA A 106 2.93 9.53 2.92
CA ALA A 106 3.42 10.59 2.07
C ALA A 106 4.90 10.89 2.30
N ARG A 107 5.29 11.00 3.58
CA ARG A 107 6.70 11.21 3.96
C ARG A 107 7.59 10.06 3.51
N PHE A 108 7.13 8.83 3.66
CA PHE A 108 7.88 7.64 3.28
C PHE A 108 8.04 7.53 1.76
N VAL A 109 6.97 7.73 0.98
CA VAL A 109 7.03 7.72 -0.50
C VAL A 109 8.04 8.74 -1.01
N ARG A 110 8.01 9.97 -0.49
CA ARG A 110 8.99 11.00 -0.88
C ARG A 110 10.42 10.65 -0.48
N PHE A 111 10.59 9.97 0.66
CA PHE A 111 11.92 9.50 1.07
C PHE A 111 12.45 8.42 0.12
N MET A 112 11.62 7.48 -0.31
CA MET A 112 12.01 6.45 -1.27
C MET A 112 12.33 7.06 -2.64
N ASP A 113 11.49 7.96 -3.13
CA ASP A 113 11.69 8.65 -4.40
C ASP A 113 12.97 9.50 -4.42
N CYS A 114 13.32 10.12 -3.30
CA CYS A 114 14.57 10.89 -3.17
C CYS A 114 15.83 10.07 -3.49
N PHE A 115 15.77 8.75 -3.28
CA PHE A 115 16.87 7.81 -3.57
C PHE A 115 16.58 6.88 -4.75
N GLY A 116 15.55 7.15 -5.54
CA GLY A 116 15.17 6.31 -6.69
C GLY A 116 14.73 4.89 -6.32
N ILE A 117 14.34 4.65 -5.06
CA ILE A 117 13.95 3.32 -4.57
C ILE A 117 12.48 3.07 -4.88
N ALA A 118 12.20 1.93 -5.51
CA ALA A 118 10.86 1.52 -5.86
C ALA A 118 9.92 1.42 -4.64
N VAL A 119 8.66 1.86 -4.82
CA VAL A 119 7.61 1.80 -3.79
C VAL A 119 6.58 0.74 -4.14
N ILE A 120 6.31 -0.17 -3.21
CA ILE A 120 5.26 -1.19 -3.31
C ILE A 120 4.17 -0.87 -2.32
N SER A 121 2.96 -0.61 -2.80
CA SER A 121 1.76 -0.35 -2.00
C SER A 121 0.96 -1.63 -1.82
N LEU A 122 0.80 -2.11 -0.60
CA LEU A 122 -0.08 -3.23 -0.25
C LEU A 122 -1.38 -2.65 0.30
N LEU A 123 -2.50 -2.93 -0.38
CA LEU A 123 -3.77 -2.26 -0.15
C LEU A 123 -4.81 -3.24 0.43
N ASN A 124 -5.17 -3.01 1.69
CA ASN A 124 -6.28 -3.66 2.37
C ASN A 124 -6.98 -2.62 3.26
N THR A 125 -7.72 -1.68 2.64
CA THR A 125 -8.32 -0.56 3.36
C THR A 125 -9.80 -0.41 3.03
N CYS A 126 -10.62 -0.30 4.08
CA CYS A 126 -12.06 -0.07 4.00
C CYS A 126 -12.44 1.43 4.06
N GLY A 127 -11.48 2.32 3.81
CA GLY A 127 -11.73 3.77 3.76
C GLY A 127 -10.90 4.57 4.75
N VAL A 128 -11.42 5.75 5.11
CA VAL A 128 -10.78 6.69 6.03
C VAL A 128 -11.61 6.85 7.30
N THR A 129 -10.97 7.19 8.41
CA THR A 129 -11.66 7.52 9.66
C THR A 129 -11.60 9.01 9.93
N VAL A 130 -12.72 9.56 10.43
CA VAL A 130 -12.84 10.96 10.81
C VAL A 130 -13.40 11.02 12.22
N ASP A 131 -12.58 11.42 13.17
CA ASP A 131 -12.96 11.44 14.59
C ASP A 131 -13.80 12.65 14.97
N SER A 132 -13.72 13.74 14.20
CA SER A 132 -14.49 14.97 14.45
C SER A 132 -14.61 15.83 13.18
N VAL A 133 -15.57 16.78 13.19
CA VAL A 133 -15.73 17.75 12.09
C VAL A 133 -14.45 18.56 11.85
N ASN A 134 -13.74 18.91 12.89
CA ASN A 134 -12.47 19.65 12.79
C ASN A 134 -11.32 18.79 12.21
N ALA A 135 -11.38 17.48 12.37
CA ALA A 135 -10.41 16.55 11.81
C ALA A 135 -10.55 16.36 10.29
N GLN A 136 -11.71 16.70 9.70
CA GLN A 136 -11.93 16.56 8.25
C GLN A 136 -10.95 17.38 7.44
N GLY A 137 -10.68 18.62 7.82
CA GLY A 137 -9.71 19.49 7.14
C GLY A 137 -8.31 18.89 7.13
N TRP A 138 -7.89 18.31 8.23
CA TRP A 138 -6.61 17.61 8.33
C TRP A 138 -6.56 16.35 7.49
N LEU A 139 -7.65 15.61 7.41
CA LEU A 139 -7.74 14.40 6.59
C LEU A 139 -7.59 14.75 5.10
N PHE A 140 -8.34 15.74 4.59
CA PHE A 140 -8.24 16.17 3.19
C PHE A 140 -6.85 16.70 2.84
N LYS A 141 -6.23 17.45 3.75
CA LYS A 141 -4.85 17.90 3.60
C LYS A 141 -3.89 16.72 3.51
N ALA A 142 -4.01 15.75 4.42
CA ALA A 142 -3.15 14.56 4.43
C ALA A 142 -3.33 13.70 3.17
N GLN A 143 -4.57 13.55 2.69
CA GLN A 143 -4.87 12.88 1.42
C GLN A 143 -4.22 13.59 0.24
N SER A 144 -4.36 14.93 0.17
CA SER A 144 -3.72 15.73 -0.87
C SER A 144 -2.20 15.61 -0.83
N GLN A 145 -1.59 15.59 0.36
CA GLN A 145 -0.14 15.39 0.51
C GLN A 145 0.31 14.04 -0.01
N LEU A 146 -0.45 12.98 0.28
CA LEU A 146 -0.12 11.64 -0.19
C LEU A 146 -0.32 11.49 -1.70
N LEU A 147 -1.44 11.97 -2.24
CA LEU A 147 -1.68 12.01 -3.69
C LEU A 147 -0.57 12.76 -4.43
N PHE A 148 -0.18 13.90 -3.89
CA PHE A 148 0.92 14.70 -4.45
C PHE A 148 2.24 13.92 -4.41
N ALA A 149 2.54 13.24 -3.30
CA ALA A 149 3.76 12.44 -3.17
C ALA A 149 3.83 11.32 -4.21
N TYR A 150 2.74 10.60 -4.43
CA TYR A 150 2.69 9.55 -5.47
C TYR A 150 2.72 10.11 -6.89
N ALA A 151 2.03 11.22 -7.14
CA ALA A 151 1.99 11.84 -8.48
C ALA A 151 3.35 12.44 -8.88
N GLU A 152 4.10 12.96 -7.92
CA GLU A 152 5.41 13.55 -8.15
C GLU A 152 6.54 12.51 -8.20
N ALA A 153 6.38 11.37 -7.54
CA ALA A 153 7.42 10.35 -7.48
C ALA A 153 7.74 9.78 -8.87
N THR A 154 9.02 9.81 -9.21
CA THR A 154 9.59 9.30 -10.47
C THR A 154 10.11 7.87 -10.36
N ALA A 155 10.38 7.40 -9.14
CA ALA A 155 10.73 6.01 -8.86
C ALA A 155 9.62 5.04 -9.28
N PRO A 156 9.93 3.77 -9.56
CA PRO A 156 8.93 2.76 -9.86
C PRO A 156 7.90 2.61 -8.74
N LYS A 157 6.63 2.52 -9.10
CA LYS A 157 5.49 2.42 -8.17
C LYS A 157 4.62 1.22 -8.54
N LEU A 158 4.55 0.26 -7.63
CA LEU A 158 3.71 -0.93 -7.77
C LEU A 158 2.61 -0.92 -6.72
N ALA A 159 1.43 -1.38 -7.08
CA ALA A 159 0.34 -1.56 -6.14
C ALA A 159 -0.19 -3.00 -6.19
N VAL A 160 -0.52 -3.56 -5.03
CA VAL A 160 -1.19 -4.86 -4.91
C VAL A 160 -2.40 -4.69 -4.01
N VAL A 161 -3.57 -4.89 -4.56
CA VAL A 161 -4.82 -4.94 -3.77
C VAL A 161 -4.96 -6.35 -3.22
N THR A 162 -4.69 -6.49 -1.93
CA THR A 162 -4.71 -7.80 -1.24
C THR A 162 -6.06 -8.12 -0.61
N GLY A 163 -6.88 -7.11 -0.38
CA GLY A 163 -8.20 -7.22 0.22
C GLY A 163 -9.10 -6.06 -0.21
N ASP A 164 -9.61 -5.31 0.75
CA ASP A 164 -10.47 -4.16 0.47
C ASP A 164 -9.67 -2.97 -0.09
N ALA A 165 -10.25 -2.30 -1.07
CA ALA A 165 -9.72 -1.06 -1.65
C ALA A 165 -10.88 -0.10 -1.90
N ILE A 166 -11.31 0.59 -0.84
CA ILE A 166 -12.56 1.32 -0.82
C ILE A 166 -12.34 2.84 -0.91
N GLY A 167 -13.02 3.45 -1.89
CA GLY A 167 -13.21 4.88 -2.00
C GLY A 167 -11.91 5.68 -2.09
N GLN A 168 -11.89 6.82 -1.42
CA GLN A 168 -10.77 7.76 -1.45
C GLN A 168 -9.47 7.18 -0.87
N ALA A 169 -9.54 6.23 0.05
CA ALA A 169 -8.37 5.58 0.61
C ALA A 169 -7.58 4.81 -0.47
N TYR A 170 -8.28 4.07 -1.33
CA TYR A 170 -7.66 3.40 -2.48
C TYR A 170 -6.96 4.39 -3.41
N VAL A 171 -7.64 5.48 -3.78
CA VAL A 171 -7.07 6.49 -4.68
C VAL A 171 -5.83 7.15 -4.07
N ALA A 172 -5.89 7.49 -2.77
CA ALA A 172 -4.79 8.16 -2.08
C ALA A 172 -3.55 7.28 -1.91
N MET A 173 -3.74 5.96 -1.73
CA MET A 173 -2.66 5.01 -1.42
C MET A 173 -1.92 4.47 -2.64
N GLY A 174 -1.93 5.17 -3.76
CA GLY A 174 -1.22 4.74 -4.96
C GLY A 174 -1.99 3.69 -5.77
N GLY A 175 -3.32 3.80 -5.82
CA GLY A 175 -4.14 3.01 -6.74
C GLY A 175 -3.80 3.28 -8.21
N LYS A 176 -4.54 2.69 -9.13
CA LYS A 176 -4.27 2.69 -10.58
C LYS A 176 -3.86 4.04 -11.20
N ALA A 177 -4.39 5.14 -10.66
CA ALA A 177 -4.05 6.48 -11.18
C ALA A 177 -2.60 6.92 -10.89
N ASN A 178 -1.96 6.33 -9.91
CA ASN A 178 -0.63 6.76 -9.41
C ASN A 178 0.42 5.65 -9.45
N ALA A 179 0.03 4.37 -9.62
CA ALA A 179 0.94 3.25 -9.76
C ALA A 179 1.29 3.01 -11.24
N ASP A 180 2.49 2.55 -11.52
CA ASP A 180 2.90 2.11 -12.84
C ASP A 180 2.22 0.78 -13.21
N ILE A 181 2.12 -0.13 -12.23
CA ILE A 181 1.43 -1.41 -12.37
C ILE A 181 0.61 -1.67 -11.11
N THR A 182 -0.63 -2.10 -11.30
CA THR A 182 -1.56 -2.44 -10.22
C THR A 182 -2.03 -3.88 -10.38
N TYR A 183 -1.75 -4.69 -9.38
CA TYR A 183 -2.25 -6.07 -9.27
C TYR A 183 -3.39 -6.17 -8.27
N ALA A 184 -4.24 -7.18 -8.42
CA ALA A 184 -5.22 -7.53 -7.42
C ALA A 184 -5.21 -9.04 -7.12
N TRP A 185 -5.51 -9.41 -5.89
CA TRP A 185 -5.83 -10.79 -5.56
C TRP A 185 -7.27 -11.12 -5.97
N PRO A 186 -7.60 -12.40 -6.23
CA PRO A 186 -8.94 -12.78 -6.69
C PRO A 186 -10.07 -12.40 -5.73
N GLY A 187 -9.80 -12.35 -4.44
CA GLY A 187 -10.76 -11.95 -3.40
C GLY A 187 -10.82 -10.45 -3.12
N ALA A 188 -10.11 -9.62 -3.88
CA ALA A 188 -10.09 -8.19 -3.66
C ALA A 188 -11.44 -7.53 -3.98
N VAL A 189 -11.82 -6.54 -3.15
CA VAL A 189 -13.03 -5.73 -3.32
C VAL A 189 -12.62 -4.30 -3.61
N ILE A 190 -12.86 -3.84 -4.83
CA ILE A 190 -12.48 -2.51 -5.30
C ILE A 190 -13.72 -1.72 -5.67
N SER A 191 -14.08 -0.71 -4.87
CA SER A 191 -15.29 0.06 -5.10
C SER A 191 -15.27 1.43 -4.44
N ALA A 192 -16.20 2.29 -4.85
CA ALA A 192 -16.35 3.62 -4.24
C ALA A 192 -16.93 3.57 -2.82
N LEU A 193 -17.78 2.59 -2.54
CA LEU A 193 -18.47 2.41 -1.25
C LEU A 193 -18.19 0.99 -0.73
N THR A 194 -18.26 0.81 0.58
CA THR A 194 -18.28 -0.55 1.14
C THR A 194 -19.52 -1.30 0.67
N PRO A 195 -19.49 -2.64 0.55
CA PRO A 195 -20.66 -3.41 0.13
C PRO A 195 -21.91 -3.09 0.95
N GLU A 196 -21.80 -2.92 2.26
CA GLU A 196 -22.93 -2.58 3.15
C GLU A 196 -23.48 -1.18 2.85
N ALA A 197 -22.60 -0.21 2.61
CA ALA A 197 -23.03 1.15 2.26
C ALA A 197 -23.67 1.19 0.87
N ALA A 198 -23.14 0.42 -0.08
CA ALA A 198 -23.71 0.29 -1.42
C ALA A 198 -25.13 -0.31 -1.37
N VAL A 199 -25.34 -1.36 -0.56
CA VAL A 199 -26.67 -1.95 -0.35
C VAL A 199 -27.65 -0.95 0.23
N ALA A 200 -27.23 -0.15 1.21
CA ALA A 200 -28.10 0.84 1.82
C ALA A 200 -28.58 1.94 0.84
N VAL A 201 -27.79 2.20 -0.21
CA VAL A 201 -28.12 3.21 -1.22
C VAL A 201 -28.77 2.61 -2.45
N LEU A 202 -28.18 1.54 -3.01
CA LEU A 202 -28.57 1.00 -4.32
C LEU A 202 -29.67 -0.06 -4.23
N TYR A 203 -29.73 -0.81 -3.14
CA TYR A 203 -30.63 -1.95 -2.96
C TYR A 203 -31.66 -1.74 -1.84
N ALA A 204 -31.84 -0.50 -1.35
CA ALA A 204 -32.75 -0.19 -0.25
C ALA A 204 -34.18 -0.67 -0.49
N ASP A 205 -34.68 -0.55 -1.71
CA ASP A 205 -36.05 -0.95 -2.06
C ASP A 205 -36.17 -2.46 -2.22
N GLN A 206 -35.14 -3.12 -2.77
CA GLN A 206 -35.10 -4.59 -2.87
C GLN A 206 -35.05 -5.26 -1.49
N VAL A 207 -34.24 -4.71 -0.57
CA VAL A 207 -34.17 -5.19 0.83
C VAL A 207 -35.53 -5.09 1.52
N LYS A 208 -36.27 -4.00 1.28
CA LYS A 208 -37.63 -3.83 1.83
C LYS A 208 -38.68 -4.74 1.18
N ALA A 209 -38.51 -5.05 -0.10
CA ALA A 209 -39.43 -5.87 -0.88
C ALA A 209 -39.26 -7.40 -0.62
N ASP A 210 -38.08 -7.80 -0.20
CA ASP A 210 -37.74 -9.20 0.11
C ASP A 210 -38.39 -9.59 1.46
N LYS A 211 -39.56 -10.26 1.38
CA LYS A 211 -40.33 -10.66 2.56
C LYS A 211 -39.94 -12.03 3.10
N ASP A 212 -39.13 -12.77 2.35
CA ASP A 212 -38.77 -14.15 2.67
C ASP A 212 -37.53 -14.21 3.59
N LEU A 213 -36.79 -13.12 3.69
CA LEU A 213 -35.56 -13.00 4.49
C LEU A 213 -35.73 -11.94 5.57
N SER A 214 -34.97 -12.09 6.65
CA SER A 214 -34.80 -11.01 7.60
C SER A 214 -34.05 -9.85 6.93
N VAL A 215 -34.19 -8.63 7.46
CA VAL A 215 -33.52 -7.43 6.91
C VAL A 215 -32.00 -7.61 6.89
N GLU A 216 -31.44 -8.32 7.86
CA GLU A 216 -30.00 -8.58 7.94
C GLU A 216 -29.54 -9.59 6.89
N GLU A 217 -30.30 -10.68 6.71
CA GLU A 217 -30.03 -11.68 5.67
C GLU A 217 -30.18 -11.11 4.26
N ALA A 218 -31.23 -10.30 4.04
CA ALA A 218 -31.40 -9.59 2.77
C ALA A 218 -30.24 -8.66 2.47
N ARG A 219 -29.77 -7.88 3.46
CA ARG A 219 -28.59 -7.02 3.29
C ARG A 219 -27.33 -7.82 2.98
N ALA A 220 -27.09 -8.92 3.67
CA ALA A 220 -25.93 -9.77 3.42
C ALA A 220 -25.98 -10.39 2.00
N LYS A 221 -27.15 -10.85 1.55
CA LYS A 221 -27.37 -11.36 0.20
C LYS A 221 -27.03 -10.31 -0.86
N TYR A 222 -27.63 -9.12 -0.75
CA TYR A 222 -27.39 -8.05 -1.74
C TYR A 222 -25.95 -7.47 -1.66
N ALA A 223 -25.29 -7.52 -0.51
CA ALA A 223 -23.86 -7.19 -0.40
C ALA A 223 -23.00 -8.18 -1.18
N GLY A 224 -23.28 -9.47 -1.05
CA GLY A 224 -22.61 -10.50 -1.85
C GLY A 224 -22.85 -10.33 -3.36
N GLU A 225 -24.10 -10.05 -3.76
CA GLU A 225 -24.42 -9.76 -5.16
C GLU A 225 -23.70 -8.50 -5.69
N TYR A 226 -23.57 -7.46 -4.86
CA TYR A 226 -22.83 -6.25 -5.23
C TYR A 226 -21.35 -6.55 -5.46
N VAL A 227 -20.73 -7.33 -4.57
CA VAL A 227 -19.32 -7.74 -4.74
C VAL A 227 -19.16 -8.54 -6.03
N GLU A 228 -20.02 -9.53 -6.27
CA GLU A 228 -19.93 -10.39 -7.46
C GLU A 228 -20.13 -9.61 -8.77
N LYS A 229 -21.13 -8.72 -8.82
CA LYS A 229 -21.54 -8.03 -10.05
C LYS A 229 -20.78 -6.73 -10.32
N VAL A 230 -20.25 -6.05 -9.27
CA VAL A 230 -19.71 -4.70 -9.38
C VAL A 230 -18.32 -4.58 -8.78
N ALA A 231 -18.14 -4.93 -7.51
CA ALA A 231 -16.95 -4.58 -6.74
C ALA A 231 -15.81 -5.61 -6.78
N GLY A 232 -16.05 -6.80 -7.33
CA GLY A 232 -15.02 -7.85 -7.37
C GLY A 232 -13.87 -7.53 -8.31
N ALA A 233 -12.71 -8.13 -8.06
CA ALA A 233 -11.47 -7.91 -8.80
C ALA A 233 -11.63 -8.06 -10.33
N VAL A 234 -12.46 -9.02 -10.78
CA VAL A 234 -12.70 -9.24 -12.22
C VAL A 234 -13.42 -8.06 -12.88
N ASN A 235 -14.38 -7.45 -12.17
CA ASN A 235 -15.08 -6.27 -12.69
C ASN A 235 -14.17 -5.04 -12.65
N ALA A 236 -13.38 -4.87 -11.60
CA ALA A 236 -12.37 -3.83 -11.51
C ALA A 236 -11.33 -3.93 -12.65
N ALA A 237 -10.95 -5.15 -13.04
CA ALA A 237 -10.05 -5.36 -14.19
C ALA A 237 -10.73 -5.00 -15.52
N LYS A 238 -12.01 -5.34 -15.71
CA LYS A 238 -12.79 -4.92 -16.90
C LYS A 238 -12.90 -3.40 -17.02
N ASP A 239 -13.00 -2.72 -15.88
CA ASP A 239 -13.09 -1.25 -15.82
C ASP A 239 -11.71 -0.57 -15.86
N GLY A 240 -10.62 -1.34 -15.99
CA GLY A 240 -9.26 -0.82 -16.07
C GLY A 240 -8.70 -0.29 -14.75
N MET A 241 -9.31 -0.66 -13.62
CA MET A 241 -8.84 -0.25 -12.28
C MET A 241 -7.64 -1.06 -11.79
N VAL A 242 -7.38 -2.22 -12.37
CA VAL A 242 -6.20 -3.07 -12.14
C VAL A 242 -5.66 -3.61 -13.46
N ASP A 243 -4.37 -3.88 -13.53
CA ASP A 243 -3.72 -4.38 -14.74
C ASP A 243 -3.83 -5.90 -14.85
N ASP A 244 -3.73 -6.60 -13.72
CA ASP A 244 -3.82 -8.06 -13.71
C ASP A 244 -4.33 -8.58 -12.36
N ILE A 245 -4.96 -9.76 -12.40
CA ILE A 245 -5.40 -10.51 -11.21
C ILE A 245 -4.44 -11.66 -11.02
N ILE A 246 -3.69 -11.62 -9.92
CA ILE A 246 -2.59 -12.55 -9.67
C ILE A 246 -2.93 -13.54 -8.55
N ASP A 247 -2.40 -14.76 -8.68
CA ASP A 247 -2.42 -15.73 -7.59
C ASP A 247 -1.64 -15.18 -6.38
N PRO A 248 -2.23 -15.12 -5.18
CA PRO A 248 -1.52 -14.71 -3.97
C PRO A 248 -0.15 -15.37 -3.79
N ALA A 249 -0.04 -16.67 -4.07
CA ALA A 249 1.21 -17.41 -3.96
C ALA A 249 2.32 -16.89 -4.88
N LYS A 250 1.96 -16.30 -6.02
CA LYS A 250 2.90 -15.78 -7.03
C LYS A 250 3.22 -14.29 -6.85
N THR A 251 2.64 -13.63 -5.87
CA THR A 251 2.77 -12.16 -5.68
C THR A 251 4.23 -11.71 -5.68
N ARG A 252 5.11 -12.42 -4.96
CA ARG A 252 6.54 -12.07 -4.90
C ARG A 252 7.20 -12.13 -6.28
N ALA A 253 7.02 -13.22 -7.01
CA ALA A 253 7.61 -13.40 -8.34
C ALA A 253 7.10 -12.36 -9.35
N MET A 254 5.79 -12.03 -9.31
CA MET A 254 5.19 -10.99 -10.16
C MET A 254 5.74 -9.60 -9.84
N LEU A 255 5.93 -9.28 -8.56
CA LEU A 255 6.50 -8.00 -8.15
C LEU A 255 7.98 -7.88 -8.57
N ILE A 256 8.78 -8.95 -8.45
CA ILE A 256 10.18 -8.96 -8.92
C ILE A 256 10.24 -8.73 -10.42
N SER A 257 9.43 -9.46 -11.20
CA SER A 257 9.37 -9.29 -12.66
C SER A 257 8.95 -7.87 -13.05
N ALA A 258 8.01 -7.27 -12.33
CA ALA A 258 7.59 -5.89 -12.53
C ALA A 258 8.70 -4.89 -12.18
N LEU A 259 9.46 -5.12 -11.11
CA LEU A 259 10.63 -4.29 -10.75
C LEU A 259 11.71 -4.34 -11.82
N GLU A 260 12.02 -5.52 -12.35
CA GLU A 260 12.98 -5.69 -13.45
C GLU A 260 12.51 -4.95 -14.72
N MET A 261 11.23 -5.09 -15.08
CA MET A 261 10.65 -4.40 -16.23
C MET A 261 10.70 -2.87 -16.07
N LEU A 262 10.44 -2.36 -14.86
CA LEU A 262 10.48 -0.93 -14.55
C LEU A 262 11.89 -0.41 -14.24
N GLY A 263 12.91 -1.25 -14.19
CA GLY A 263 14.30 -0.84 -13.94
C GLY A 263 14.83 0.16 -14.99
N SER A 264 14.26 0.16 -16.20
CA SER A 264 14.59 1.12 -17.25
C SER A 264 13.71 2.39 -17.23
N LYS A 265 12.78 2.51 -16.29
CA LYS A 265 11.92 3.69 -16.18
C LYS A 265 12.77 4.96 -16.04
N ARG A 266 12.50 5.93 -16.89
CA ARG A 266 13.11 7.27 -16.85
C ARG A 266 12.00 8.28 -16.94
N ASP A 267 11.56 8.73 -15.81
CA ASP A 267 10.52 9.74 -15.65
C ASP A 267 11.15 11.03 -15.17
N SER A 268 10.63 12.16 -15.60
CA SER A 268 11.17 13.46 -15.17
C SER A 268 10.04 14.45 -14.98
N ASN A 269 10.06 15.12 -13.86
CA ASN A 269 9.14 16.21 -13.58
C ASN A 269 9.53 17.47 -14.37
N PRO A 270 8.56 18.33 -14.74
CA PRO A 270 8.85 19.63 -15.34
C PRO A 270 9.80 20.45 -14.43
N PRO A 271 10.77 21.19 -15.01
CA PRO A 271 11.70 22.01 -14.23
C PRO A 271 10.95 23.09 -13.44
N LYS A 272 11.15 23.13 -12.15
CA LYS A 272 10.53 24.10 -11.22
C LYS A 272 11.50 24.47 -10.10
N LYS A 273 11.31 25.63 -9.49
CA LYS A 273 12.16 26.07 -8.37
C LYS A 273 11.94 25.23 -7.11
N HIS A 274 10.71 24.86 -6.85
CA HIS A 274 10.28 24.05 -5.71
C HIS A 274 8.90 23.47 -6.00
N ASP A 275 8.51 22.52 -5.19
CA ASP A 275 7.19 21.88 -5.27
C ASP A 275 6.10 22.76 -4.69
N ASN A 276 4.88 22.60 -5.20
CA ASN A 276 3.69 23.20 -4.63
C ASN A 276 2.95 22.18 -3.75
N LEU A 277 3.63 21.72 -2.70
CA LEU A 277 3.05 20.79 -1.73
C LEU A 277 1.83 21.42 -1.04
N PRO A 278 0.76 20.64 -0.82
CA PRO A 278 -0.35 21.05 0.05
C PRO A 278 0.17 21.28 1.48
N MET A 279 0.07 22.52 1.98
CA MET A 279 0.60 22.94 3.28
C MET A 279 -0.49 22.98 4.35
#